data_3bbfc10e62f3cdb18e27ea958e4df3b4
#
_entry.id   3bbfc10e62f3cdb18e27ea958e4df3b4
#
_cell.length_a   1.000
_cell.length_b   1.000
_cell.length_c   1.000
_cell.angle_alpha   90.00
_cell.angle_beta   90.00
_cell.angle_gamma   90.00
#
_symmetry.space_group_name_H-M   'P 1'
#
loop_
_entity.id
_entity.type
_entity.pdbx_description
1 polymer ?
#
loop_
_entity_poly.entity_id
_entity_poly.type
_entity_poly.pdbx_seq_one_letter_code
_entity_poly.pdbx_strand_id
1 'polypeptide(L)'
;MKQFLPLLLLLWFACANEESESDNNIFNYNGYDSLGARINTGALKLIVNDSDISGEWQLTMIGNVQNAGDQFGSGSFSGLVINDVSYHINLNPQMADNNVFLEGILTGDSLNGNWNWSTFIGITNSGTFTAAR
;
A
#
# COMPACT_ATOMS: atom_id res chain seq x y z
N MET A 1 52.75 -42.97 25.50
CA MET A 1 51.58 -42.22 25.98
C MET A 1 51.12 -41.32 24.86
N LYS A 2 49.98 -41.63 24.26
CA LYS A 2 49.39 -40.84 23.21
C LYS A 2 48.34 -39.93 23.86
N GLN A 3 48.61 -38.64 23.85
CA GLN A 3 47.62 -37.63 24.32
C GLN A 3 46.66 -37.37 23.16
N PHE A 4 45.37 -37.70 23.38
CA PHE A 4 44.26 -37.27 22.52
C PHE A 4 43.84 -35.85 22.89
N LEU A 5 43.99 -34.92 21.95
CA LEU A 5 43.48 -33.57 22.04
C LEU A 5 42.02 -33.55 21.54
N PRO A 6 41.03 -33.15 22.32
CA PRO A 6 39.66 -33.02 21.82
C PRO A 6 39.55 -31.79 20.95
N LEU A 7 39.15 -32.00 19.68
CA LEU A 7 38.81 -30.97 18.72
C LEU A 7 37.47 -30.29 19.15
N LEU A 8 37.56 -29.08 19.70
CA LEU A 8 36.41 -28.30 20.07
C LEU A 8 35.78 -27.70 18.82
N LEU A 9 34.67 -28.30 18.35
CA LEU A 9 33.88 -27.81 17.24
C LEU A 9 33.07 -26.58 17.74
N LEU A 10 33.53 -25.38 17.42
CA LEU A 10 32.79 -24.15 17.62
C LEU A 10 31.70 -24.05 16.54
N LEU A 11 30.49 -24.44 16.90
CA LEU A 11 29.27 -24.17 16.12
C LEU A 11 29.00 -22.67 16.21
N TRP A 12 29.34 -21.96 15.14
CA TRP A 12 28.88 -20.60 14.93
C TRP A 12 27.40 -20.67 14.55
N PHE A 13 26.53 -20.38 15.51
CA PHE A 13 25.16 -20.00 15.21
C PHE A 13 25.21 -18.61 14.58
N ALA A 14 25.15 -18.57 13.27
CA ALA A 14 24.78 -17.34 12.58
C ALA A 14 23.31 -17.06 12.93
N CYS A 15 23.07 -16.16 13.87
CA CYS A 15 21.78 -15.49 13.97
C CYS A 15 21.60 -14.73 12.67
N ALA A 16 20.76 -15.24 11.77
CA ALA A 16 20.17 -14.42 10.73
C ALA A 16 19.33 -13.37 11.46
N ASN A 17 19.78 -12.12 11.46
CA ASN A 17 18.94 -10.99 11.76
C ASN A 17 17.89 -10.96 10.65
N GLU A 18 16.69 -11.45 10.92
CA GLU A 18 15.53 -11.04 10.17
C GLU A 18 15.40 -9.54 10.47
N GLU A 19 15.77 -8.71 9.49
CA GLU A 19 15.39 -7.31 9.51
C GLU A 19 13.87 -7.32 9.58
N SER A 20 13.33 -6.91 10.72
CA SER A 20 11.91 -6.63 10.84
C SER A 20 11.62 -5.53 9.82
N GLU A 21 10.87 -5.85 8.75
CA GLU A 21 10.33 -4.84 7.86
C GLU A 21 9.66 -3.79 8.75
N SER A 22 10.18 -2.57 8.73
CA SER A 22 9.70 -1.54 9.62
C SER A 22 8.23 -1.26 9.31
N ASP A 23 7.39 -1.22 10.32
CA ASP A 23 5.95 -0.87 10.23
C ASP A 23 5.70 0.53 9.62
N ASN A 24 6.75 1.28 9.36
CA ASN A 24 6.73 2.62 8.75
C ASN A 24 6.19 2.66 7.31
N ASN A 25 6.02 1.51 6.66
CA ASN A 25 5.50 1.42 5.29
C ASN A 25 4.00 1.12 5.24
N ILE A 26 3.34 0.91 6.38
CA ILE A 26 1.93 0.58 6.45
C ILE A 26 1.13 1.81 6.80
N PHE A 27 0.20 2.16 5.89
CA PHE A 27 -0.75 3.25 6.09
C PHE A 27 -2.13 2.68 6.38
N ASN A 28 -2.75 3.14 7.45
CA ASN A 28 -4.16 2.87 7.75
C ASN A 28 -5.02 3.76 6.85
N TYR A 29 -5.81 3.14 5.99
CA TYR A 29 -6.58 3.79 4.93
C TYR A 29 -8.06 3.88 5.28
N ASN A 30 -8.69 5.00 4.96
CA ASN A 30 -10.14 5.18 4.94
C ASN A 30 -10.54 5.89 3.65
N GLY A 31 -11.46 5.30 2.91
CA GLY A 31 -12.05 5.90 1.72
C GLY A 31 -13.47 6.40 1.98
N TYR A 32 -13.82 7.49 1.32
CA TYR A 32 -15.10 8.17 1.45
C TYR A 32 -15.69 8.44 0.08
N ASP A 33 -17.02 8.37 -0.03
CA ASP A 33 -17.72 8.78 -1.25
C ASP A 33 -17.78 10.30 -1.39
N SER A 34 -18.39 10.76 -2.48
CA SER A 34 -18.52 12.20 -2.76
C SER A 34 -19.41 12.95 -1.76
N LEU A 35 -20.19 12.24 -0.95
CA LEU A 35 -21.03 12.79 0.11
C LEU A 35 -20.36 12.73 1.48
N GLY A 36 -19.14 12.18 1.56
CA GLY A 36 -18.39 12.05 2.80
C GLY A 36 -18.70 10.81 3.64
N ALA A 37 -19.51 9.87 3.13
CA ALA A 37 -19.72 8.60 3.80
C ALA A 37 -18.54 7.66 3.60
N ARG A 38 -18.08 7.00 4.66
CA ARG A 38 -16.97 6.04 4.60
C ARG A 38 -17.42 4.79 3.85
N ILE A 39 -16.68 4.42 2.81
CA ILE A 39 -16.99 3.27 1.95
C ILE A 39 -16.08 2.07 2.17
N ASN A 40 -14.86 2.30 2.63
CA ASN A 40 -13.91 1.23 2.94
C ASN A 40 -12.90 1.67 4.00
N THR A 41 -12.24 0.67 4.57
CA THR A 41 -11.15 0.82 5.52
C THR A 41 -10.16 -0.32 5.36
N GLY A 42 -8.92 -0.11 5.71
CA GLY A 42 -7.89 -1.15 5.68
C GLY A 42 -6.49 -0.61 5.67
N ALA A 43 -5.61 -1.22 4.90
CA ALA A 43 -4.19 -0.90 4.89
C ALA A 43 -3.62 -0.83 3.48
N LEU A 44 -2.68 0.09 3.30
CA LEU A 44 -1.77 0.16 2.15
C LEU A 44 -0.36 -0.10 2.66
N LYS A 45 0.34 -1.09 2.11
CA LYS A 45 1.77 -1.30 2.32
C LYS A 45 2.51 -0.65 1.15
N LEU A 46 3.12 0.50 1.40
CA LEU A 46 3.77 1.33 0.39
C LEU A 46 5.28 1.12 0.39
N ILE A 47 5.85 0.91 -0.79
CA ILE A 47 7.29 0.86 -1.02
C ILE A 47 7.62 1.92 -2.07
N VAL A 48 8.48 2.86 -1.70
CA VAL A 48 8.97 3.92 -2.61
C VAL A 48 10.44 3.66 -2.90
N ASN A 49 10.77 3.53 -4.19
CA ASN A 49 12.13 3.38 -4.67
C ASN A 49 12.39 4.45 -5.74
N ASP A 50 13.18 5.45 -5.39
CA ASP A 50 13.30 6.71 -6.13
C ASP A 50 11.93 7.39 -6.29
N SER A 51 11.39 7.47 -7.49
CA SER A 51 10.04 7.99 -7.75
C SER A 51 8.99 6.89 -7.98
N ASP A 52 9.39 5.62 -8.03
CA ASP A 52 8.48 4.52 -8.28
C ASP A 52 7.82 4.05 -6.97
N ILE A 53 6.50 3.88 -7.03
CA ILE A 53 5.70 3.32 -5.95
C ILE A 53 5.28 1.91 -6.34
N SER A 54 5.43 0.99 -5.39
CA SER A 54 4.86 -0.35 -5.45
C SER A 54 4.31 -0.74 -4.09
N GLY A 55 3.49 -1.77 -4.05
CA GLY A 55 3.01 -2.29 -2.79
C GLY A 55 1.75 -3.11 -2.92
N GLU A 56 1.12 -3.32 -1.78
CA GLU A 56 -0.06 -4.14 -1.62
C GLU A 56 -1.14 -3.40 -0.85
N TRP A 57 -2.38 -3.69 -1.17
CA TRP A 57 -3.53 -3.13 -0.47
C TRP A 57 -4.47 -4.22 -0.01
N GLN A 58 -5.11 -3.97 1.13
CA GLN A 58 -6.21 -4.77 1.67
C GLN A 58 -7.25 -3.82 2.24
N LEU A 59 -8.40 -3.74 1.58
CA LEU A 59 -9.48 -2.81 1.92
C LEU A 59 -10.79 -3.58 2.08
N THR A 60 -11.49 -3.32 3.16
CA THR A 60 -12.78 -3.93 3.48
C THR A 60 -13.90 -2.93 3.22
N MET A 61 -14.93 -3.37 2.51
CA MET A 61 -16.13 -2.57 2.24
C MET A 61 -16.87 -2.26 3.54
N ILE A 62 -17.33 -1.02 3.67
CA ILE A 62 -18.22 -0.57 4.75
C ILE A 62 -19.58 -0.30 4.14
N GLY A 63 -20.60 -1.02 4.63
CA GLY A 63 -21.95 -0.95 4.08
C GLY A 63 -22.08 -1.65 2.73
N ASN A 64 -23.04 -1.21 1.94
CA ASN A 64 -23.31 -1.72 0.60
C ASN A 64 -22.94 -0.64 -0.43
N VAL A 65 -21.69 -0.66 -0.90
CA VAL A 65 -21.14 0.33 -1.81
C VAL A 65 -21.27 -0.14 -3.24
N GLN A 66 -21.75 0.74 -4.12
CA GLN A 66 -21.85 0.53 -5.55
C GLN A 66 -21.13 1.64 -6.33
N ASN A 67 -20.72 1.35 -7.55
CA ASN A 67 -20.09 2.33 -8.46
C ASN A 67 -18.81 2.95 -7.90
N ALA A 68 -18.01 2.18 -7.19
CA ALA A 68 -16.74 2.63 -6.64
C ALA A 68 -15.51 1.95 -7.28
N GLY A 69 -15.73 1.09 -8.27
CA GLY A 69 -14.68 0.30 -8.89
C GLY A 69 -14.15 -0.81 -7.98
N ASP A 70 -13.02 -1.37 -8.37
CA ASP A 70 -12.41 -2.49 -7.68
C ASP A 70 -11.43 -2.02 -6.61
N GLN A 71 -11.96 -1.58 -5.47
CA GLN A 71 -11.20 -1.13 -4.31
C GLN A 71 -11.65 -1.83 -3.01
N PHE A 72 -12.13 -3.04 -3.13
CA PHE A 72 -12.54 -3.90 -2.01
C PHE A 72 -11.88 -5.27 -2.16
N GLY A 73 -11.35 -5.81 -1.07
CA GLY A 73 -10.55 -7.02 -1.07
C GLY A 73 -9.06 -6.75 -0.93
N SER A 74 -8.26 -7.34 -1.80
CA SER A 74 -6.79 -7.18 -1.77
C SER A 74 -6.21 -7.16 -3.18
N GLY A 75 -5.05 -6.57 -3.31
CA GLY A 75 -4.32 -6.53 -4.57
C GLY A 75 -2.95 -5.87 -4.43
N SER A 76 -2.26 -5.77 -5.56
CA SER A 76 -1.00 -5.05 -5.67
C SER A 76 -1.22 -3.75 -6.44
N PHE A 77 -0.53 -2.70 -6.06
CA PHE A 77 -0.58 -1.41 -6.73
C PHE A 77 0.78 -0.98 -7.27
N SER A 78 0.74 -0.02 -8.18
CA SER A 78 1.91 0.70 -8.66
C SER A 78 1.61 2.18 -8.80
N GLY A 79 2.65 3.01 -8.86
CA GLY A 79 2.46 4.44 -9.00
C GLY A 79 3.76 5.21 -9.09
N LEU A 80 3.63 6.53 -8.97
CA LEU A 80 4.73 7.49 -9.04
C LEU A 80 4.59 8.54 -7.94
N VAL A 81 5.75 8.98 -7.43
CA VAL A 81 5.86 10.18 -6.60
C VAL A 81 6.34 11.32 -7.50
N ILE A 82 5.61 12.44 -7.49
CA ILE A 82 5.92 13.65 -8.23
C ILE A 82 6.25 14.76 -7.24
N ASN A 83 7.37 15.46 -7.46
CA ASN A 83 7.83 16.54 -6.59
C ASN A 83 7.94 16.14 -5.10
N ASP A 84 8.36 14.91 -4.82
CA ASP A 84 8.60 14.33 -3.50
C ASP A 84 7.37 14.20 -2.58
N VAL A 85 6.24 14.78 -2.90
CA VAL A 85 5.04 14.82 -2.03
C VAL A 85 3.75 14.40 -2.70
N SER A 86 3.65 14.45 -4.03
CA SER A 86 2.45 14.05 -4.78
C SER A 86 2.51 12.57 -5.15
N TYR A 87 1.62 11.79 -4.58
CA TYR A 87 1.53 10.35 -4.80
C TYR A 87 0.39 10.04 -5.76
N HIS A 88 0.73 9.40 -6.88
CA HIS A 88 -0.22 8.91 -7.88
C HIS A 88 -0.15 7.39 -7.90
N ILE A 89 -1.21 6.72 -7.47
CA ILE A 89 -1.24 5.28 -7.27
C ILE A 89 -2.38 4.68 -8.08
N ASN A 90 -2.10 3.61 -8.81
CA ASN A 90 -3.11 2.77 -9.44
C ASN A 90 -3.30 1.50 -8.62
N LEU A 91 -4.48 1.32 -8.02
CA LEU A 91 -4.79 0.13 -7.21
C LEU A 91 -4.93 -1.15 -8.04
N ASN A 92 -5.20 -1.02 -9.34
CA ASN A 92 -5.50 -2.14 -10.23
C ASN A 92 -4.66 -2.08 -11.51
N PRO A 93 -3.31 -2.03 -11.45
CA PRO A 93 -2.47 -1.78 -12.63
C PRO A 93 -2.54 -2.89 -13.67
N GLN A 94 -2.99 -4.09 -13.31
CA GLN A 94 -3.19 -5.21 -14.22
C GLN A 94 -4.46 -5.11 -15.07
N MET A 95 -5.38 -4.19 -14.72
CA MET A 95 -6.64 -3.99 -15.44
C MET A 95 -6.47 -2.91 -16.51
N ALA A 96 -7.02 -3.14 -17.71
CA ALA A 96 -6.92 -2.19 -18.81
C ALA A 96 -7.90 -1.00 -18.64
N ASP A 97 -9.15 -1.28 -18.33
CA ASP A 97 -10.23 -0.28 -18.35
C ASP A 97 -11.08 -0.25 -17.07
N ASN A 98 -10.51 -0.66 -15.95
CA ASN A 98 -11.19 -0.65 -14.66
C ASN A 98 -10.17 -0.37 -13.56
N ASN A 99 -9.84 0.91 -13.37
CA ASN A 99 -8.80 1.32 -12.45
C ASN A 99 -9.34 2.26 -11.40
N VAL A 100 -8.87 2.09 -10.18
CA VAL A 100 -9.01 3.07 -9.12
C VAL A 100 -7.67 3.77 -8.91
N PHE A 101 -7.64 5.05 -9.16
CA PHE A 101 -6.47 5.89 -8.94
C PHE A 101 -6.61 6.64 -7.63
N LEU A 102 -5.53 6.65 -6.86
CA LEU A 102 -5.38 7.50 -5.69
C LEU A 102 -4.43 8.64 -6.03
N GLU A 103 -4.84 9.86 -5.79
CA GLU A 103 -4.02 11.05 -5.93
C GLU A 103 -3.99 11.79 -4.60
N GLY A 104 -2.85 11.82 -3.95
CA GLY A 104 -2.73 12.36 -2.61
C GLY A 104 -1.43 13.11 -2.37
N ILE A 105 -1.43 13.90 -1.31
CA ILE A 105 -0.28 14.65 -0.83
C ILE A 105 0.18 14.01 0.47
N LEU A 106 1.46 13.66 0.54
CA LEU A 106 2.11 13.22 1.75
C LEU A 106 2.57 14.42 2.58
N THR A 107 2.07 14.51 3.80
CA THR A 107 2.48 15.52 4.79
C THR A 107 2.78 14.81 6.09
N GLY A 108 4.06 14.72 6.44
CA GLY A 108 4.49 13.91 7.59
C GLY A 108 4.13 12.43 7.41
N ASP A 109 3.33 11.90 8.32
CA ASP A 109 2.86 10.51 8.30
C ASP A 109 1.47 10.32 7.67
N SER A 110 0.92 11.38 7.07
CA SER A 110 -0.42 11.38 6.49
C SER A 110 -0.38 11.55 4.98
N LEU A 111 -1.08 10.68 4.27
CA LEU A 111 -1.33 10.75 2.83
C LEU A 111 -2.82 10.94 2.63
N ASN A 112 -3.22 12.10 2.15
CA ASN A 112 -4.62 12.47 1.96
C ASN A 112 -4.86 12.96 0.55
N GLY A 113 -6.02 12.64 0.00
CA GLY A 113 -6.36 13.07 -1.35
C GLY A 113 -7.68 12.53 -1.86
N ASN A 114 -7.72 12.28 -3.16
CA ASN A 114 -8.90 11.83 -3.87
C ASN A 114 -8.67 10.44 -4.48
N TRP A 115 -9.73 9.66 -4.56
CA TRP A 115 -9.77 8.48 -5.40
C TRP A 115 -10.69 8.72 -6.60
N ASN A 116 -10.34 8.13 -7.75
CA ASN A 116 -11.13 8.17 -8.97
C ASN A 116 -11.26 6.76 -9.52
N TRP A 117 -12.50 6.33 -9.79
CA TRP A 117 -12.75 5.13 -10.56
C TRP A 117 -12.86 5.48 -12.04
N SER A 118 -11.96 4.94 -12.83
CA SER A 118 -11.88 5.20 -14.27
C SER A 118 -12.14 3.94 -15.07
N THR A 119 -12.96 4.07 -16.09
CA THR A 119 -13.27 3.04 -17.08
C THR A 119 -12.95 3.56 -18.48
N PHE A 120 -13.24 2.79 -19.52
CA PHE A 120 -13.01 3.22 -20.90
C PHE A 120 -13.76 4.51 -21.30
N ILE A 121 -14.81 4.89 -20.57
CA ILE A 121 -15.53 6.15 -20.77
C ILE A 121 -14.96 7.32 -19.96
N GLY A 122 -13.89 7.11 -19.22
CA GLY A 122 -13.26 8.09 -18.33
C GLY A 122 -13.63 7.91 -16.86
N ILE A 123 -13.51 8.98 -16.06
CA ILE A 123 -13.84 8.95 -14.63
C ILE A 123 -15.34 8.77 -14.47
N THR A 124 -15.72 7.67 -13.83
CA THR A 124 -17.13 7.28 -13.62
C THR A 124 -17.63 7.71 -12.24
N ASN A 125 -16.75 7.66 -11.23
CA ASN A 125 -17.06 8.09 -9.86
C ASN A 125 -15.78 8.51 -9.13
N SER A 126 -15.94 9.27 -8.06
CA SER A 126 -14.82 9.76 -7.27
C SER A 126 -15.24 10.02 -5.82
N GLY A 127 -14.24 10.14 -4.98
CA GLY A 127 -14.39 10.50 -3.58
C GLY A 127 -13.06 10.94 -2.99
N THR A 128 -12.94 10.88 -1.68
CA THR A 128 -11.73 11.26 -0.95
C THR A 128 -11.17 10.07 -0.18
N PHE A 129 -9.93 10.16 0.25
CA PHE A 129 -9.32 9.22 1.17
C PHE A 129 -8.39 9.91 2.16
N THR A 130 -8.21 9.26 3.28
CA THR A 130 -7.18 9.55 4.28
C THR A 130 -6.37 8.30 4.54
N ALA A 131 -5.08 8.45 4.69
CA ALA A 131 -4.20 7.36 5.10
C ALA A 131 -3.13 7.88 6.05
N ALA A 132 -2.83 7.14 7.11
CA ALA A 132 -1.84 7.54 8.10
C ALA A 132 -1.05 6.33 8.61
N ARG A 133 0.22 6.54 8.93
CA ARG A 133 1.13 5.56 9.53
C ARG A 133 1.61 6.00 10.91
#